data_251e7403ab6572b722d981c9f84c697f
#
_entry.id   251e7403ab6572b722d981c9f84c697f
#
_cell.length_a   1.000
_cell.length_b   1.000
_cell.length_c   1.000
_cell.angle_alpha   90.00
_cell.angle_beta   90.00
_cell.angle_gamma   90.00
#
_symmetry.space_group_name_H-M   'P 1'
#
loop_
_entity.id
_entity.type
_entity.pdbx_description
1 polymer ?
#
loop_
_entity_poly.entity_id
_entity_poly.type
_entity_poly.pdbx_seq_one_letter_code
_entity_poly.pdbx_strand_id
1 'polypeptide(L)'
;MAAIDLIREQIDRCESEGIEILCCPEGILGGLADYAIRPQDIAIDVEAGKLDEVLAPLASDTVTSIVGFTEITPNGRLHNTAAIYHRGGVIGLYRKLYPAIRKSVYEAGDEIPVFEVGALKFGIVICLDSNYLEPARIMAAQGATALFVPTNNGLPAEKADCALCVQARNVDIARAVENTVSVIRADVAGRTESLVSYGSSGIVDPDGMVLASARKLSEDFLVADTETTPREPRRGWNASTNSSVMKEYARLVRDV
;
A
#
# COMPACT_ATOMS: atom_id res chain seq x y z
N MET A 1 -5.78 -1.81 -20.42
CA MET A 1 -5.27 -0.65 -21.17
C MET A 1 -5.53 0.65 -20.40
N ALA A 2 -6.76 1.03 -20.10
CA ALA A 2 -7.04 2.32 -19.43
C ALA A 2 -6.25 2.58 -18.11
N ALA A 3 -6.06 1.58 -17.25
CA ALA A 3 -5.29 1.77 -16.01
C ALA A 3 -3.79 1.99 -16.27
N ILE A 4 -3.20 1.27 -17.21
CA ILE A 4 -1.79 1.45 -17.60
C ILE A 4 -1.55 2.84 -18.18
N ASP A 5 -2.46 3.31 -19.06
CA ASP A 5 -2.35 4.64 -19.67
C ASP A 5 -2.44 5.74 -18.60
N LEU A 6 -3.38 5.59 -17.65
CA LEU A 6 -3.52 6.51 -16.51
C LEU A 6 -2.26 6.53 -15.62
N ILE A 7 -1.71 5.36 -15.29
CA ILE A 7 -0.48 5.28 -14.48
C ILE A 7 0.68 5.90 -15.25
N ARG A 8 0.81 5.65 -16.56
CA ARG A 8 1.87 6.25 -17.40
C ARG A 8 1.79 7.78 -17.37
N GLU A 9 0.58 8.34 -17.51
CA GLU A 9 0.36 9.78 -17.41
C GLU A 9 0.84 10.34 -16.04
N GLN A 10 0.57 9.62 -14.96
CA GLN A 10 1.04 10.05 -13.62
C GLN A 10 2.56 9.88 -13.48
N ILE A 11 3.17 8.89 -14.12
CA ILE A 11 4.63 8.75 -14.15
C ILE A 11 5.27 9.91 -14.93
N ASP A 12 4.70 10.28 -16.09
CA ASP A 12 5.19 11.44 -16.89
C ASP A 12 5.13 12.73 -16.05
N ARG A 13 4.09 12.88 -15.26
CA ARG A 13 3.97 13.97 -14.30
C ARG A 13 5.05 13.89 -13.23
N CYS A 14 5.27 12.73 -12.62
CA CYS A 14 6.33 12.52 -11.64
C CYS A 14 7.70 12.90 -12.21
N GLU A 15 8.01 12.44 -13.42
CA GLU A 15 9.27 12.76 -14.11
C GLU A 15 9.44 14.28 -14.29
N SER A 16 8.37 14.98 -14.68
CA SER A 16 8.40 16.43 -14.89
C SER A 16 8.54 17.24 -13.59
N GLU A 17 8.01 16.71 -12.49
CA GLU A 17 8.03 17.36 -11.16
C GLU A 17 9.19 16.87 -10.27
N GLY A 18 10.03 15.93 -10.74
CA GLY A 18 11.15 15.37 -9.98
C GLY A 18 10.73 14.46 -8.83
N ILE A 19 9.59 13.79 -8.96
CA ILE A 19 9.06 12.85 -7.97
C ILE A 19 9.64 11.47 -8.23
N GLU A 20 10.22 10.83 -7.23
CA GLU A 20 10.97 9.58 -7.40
C GLU A 20 10.12 8.31 -7.16
N ILE A 21 9.01 8.40 -6.40
CA ILE A 21 8.15 7.24 -6.11
C ILE A 21 6.68 7.61 -6.29
N LEU A 22 5.98 6.82 -7.10
CA LEU A 22 4.53 6.86 -7.30
C LEU A 22 3.87 5.67 -6.61
N CYS A 23 2.99 5.92 -5.65
CA CYS A 23 2.13 4.90 -5.06
C CYS A 23 0.75 4.93 -5.72
N CYS A 24 0.37 3.84 -6.35
CA CYS A 24 -0.97 3.65 -6.90
C CYS A 24 -1.92 2.99 -5.88
N PRO A 25 -3.24 3.12 -6.06
CA PRO A 25 -4.23 2.43 -5.23
C PRO A 25 -4.14 0.89 -5.32
N GLU A 26 -4.72 0.24 -4.31
CA GLU A 26 -4.90 -1.22 -4.26
C GLU A 26 -5.72 -1.73 -5.45
N GLY A 27 -5.23 -2.78 -6.11
CA GLY A 27 -5.94 -3.43 -7.22
C GLY A 27 -6.17 -2.51 -8.43
N ILE A 28 -5.30 -1.51 -8.65
CA ILE A 28 -5.44 -0.56 -9.78
C ILE A 28 -5.47 -1.29 -11.13
N LEU A 29 -4.77 -2.41 -11.26
CA LEU A 29 -4.83 -3.26 -12.44
C LEU A 29 -5.95 -4.29 -12.28
N GLY A 30 -7.04 -4.11 -12.99
CA GLY A 30 -8.16 -5.05 -13.07
C GLY A 30 -9.18 -4.98 -11.94
N GLY A 31 -8.95 -4.20 -10.89
CA GLY A 31 -9.84 -4.13 -9.72
C GLY A 31 -9.58 -5.23 -8.69
N LEU A 32 -10.47 -5.36 -7.70
CA LEU A 32 -10.40 -6.39 -6.68
C LEU A 32 -11.14 -7.64 -7.13
N ALA A 33 -10.49 -8.80 -7.07
CA ALA A 33 -11.04 -10.09 -7.48
C ALA A 33 -12.25 -10.53 -6.64
N ASP A 34 -12.38 -10.04 -5.42
CA ASP A 34 -13.55 -10.25 -4.55
C ASP A 34 -14.86 -9.70 -5.16
N TYR A 35 -14.77 -8.76 -6.10
CA TYR A 35 -15.91 -8.18 -6.80
C TYR A 35 -16.02 -8.65 -8.27
N ALA A 36 -15.08 -9.47 -8.72
CA ALA A 36 -15.09 -9.99 -10.09
C ALA A 36 -16.01 -11.21 -10.24
N ILE A 37 -16.74 -11.30 -11.36
CA ILE A 37 -17.56 -12.47 -11.68
C ILE A 37 -16.68 -13.72 -11.86
N ARG A 38 -15.52 -13.54 -12.47
CA ARG A 38 -14.49 -14.56 -12.65
C ARG A 38 -13.15 -14.00 -12.17
N PRO A 39 -12.78 -14.26 -10.91
CA PRO A 39 -11.56 -13.71 -10.29
C PRO A 39 -10.28 -14.00 -11.06
N GLN A 40 -10.17 -15.16 -11.70
CA GLN A 40 -8.98 -15.57 -12.44
C GLN A 40 -8.79 -14.76 -13.73
N ASP A 41 -9.86 -14.21 -14.32
CA ASP A 41 -9.78 -13.48 -15.60
C ASP A 41 -9.03 -12.13 -15.45
N ILE A 42 -8.96 -11.57 -14.22
CA ILE A 42 -8.25 -10.32 -13.92
C ILE A 42 -6.90 -10.56 -13.26
N ALA A 43 -6.55 -11.83 -13.01
CA ALA A 43 -5.34 -12.18 -12.30
C ALA A 43 -4.14 -12.25 -13.25
N ILE A 44 -2.97 -11.85 -12.74
CA ILE A 44 -1.70 -11.82 -13.47
C ILE A 44 -0.80 -12.91 -12.91
N ASP A 45 -0.30 -13.78 -13.78
CA ASP A 45 0.67 -14.81 -13.45
C ASP A 45 2.08 -14.21 -13.47
N VAL A 46 2.65 -14.04 -12.27
CA VAL A 46 3.98 -13.47 -12.09
C VAL A 46 5.07 -14.45 -12.53
N GLU A 47 4.93 -15.72 -12.20
CA GLU A 47 5.94 -16.74 -12.53
C GLU A 47 6.03 -17.01 -14.04
N ALA A 48 4.93 -16.82 -14.76
CA ALA A 48 4.91 -16.86 -16.21
C ALA A 48 5.46 -15.60 -16.91
N GLY A 49 5.95 -14.61 -16.15
CA GLY A 49 6.48 -13.35 -16.67
C GLY A 49 5.41 -12.36 -17.18
N LYS A 50 4.13 -12.64 -16.93
CA LYS A 50 3.03 -11.78 -17.42
C LYS A 50 3.03 -10.40 -16.78
N LEU A 51 3.51 -10.30 -15.54
CA LEU A 51 3.58 -9.01 -14.84
C LEU A 51 4.55 -8.05 -15.53
N ASP A 52 5.73 -8.55 -15.94
CA ASP A 52 6.72 -7.72 -16.66
C ASP A 52 6.19 -7.22 -17.99
N GLU A 53 5.45 -8.09 -18.74
CA GLU A 53 4.79 -7.69 -19.99
C GLU A 53 3.77 -6.56 -19.76
N VAL A 54 2.95 -6.68 -18.71
CA VAL A 54 1.90 -5.70 -18.35
C VAL A 54 2.51 -4.38 -17.91
N LEU A 55 3.59 -4.42 -17.11
CA LEU A 55 4.21 -3.21 -16.55
C LEU A 55 5.22 -2.56 -17.48
N ALA A 56 5.66 -3.22 -18.58
CA ALA A 56 6.66 -2.68 -19.51
C ALA A 56 6.37 -1.24 -19.99
N PRO A 57 5.11 -0.82 -20.27
CA PRO A 57 4.81 0.55 -20.65
C PRO A 57 5.06 1.59 -19.54
N LEU A 58 5.20 1.14 -18.29
CA LEU A 58 5.42 2.00 -17.11
C LEU A 58 6.91 2.23 -16.81
N ALA A 59 7.81 1.71 -17.63
CA ALA A 59 9.25 1.87 -17.42
C ALA A 59 9.65 3.36 -17.33
N SER A 60 10.43 3.69 -16.30
CA SER A 60 11.01 5.00 -16.06
C SER A 60 12.41 4.84 -15.46
N ASP A 61 13.32 5.71 -15.84
CA ASP A 61 14.67 5.71 -15.29
C ASP A 61 14.75 6.39 -13.91
N THR A 62 13.76 7.24 -13.59
CA THR A 62 13.76 8.10 -12.41
C THR A 62 12.61 7.80 -11.44
N VAL A 63 11.49 7.26 -11.91
CA VAL A 63 10.30 7.00 -11.08
C VAL A 63 10.16 5.51 -10.79
N THR A 64 10.02 5.18 -9.52
CA THR A 64 9.60 3.87 -9.03
C THR A 64 8.10 3.84 -8.85
N SER A 65 7.41 2.85 -9.38
CA SER A 65 5.96 2.70 -9.23
C SER A 65 5.61 1.55 -8.30
N ILE A 66 4.68 1.79 -7.37
CA ILE A 66 4.04 0.76 -6.56
C ILE A 66 2.65 0.51 -7.15
N VAL A 67 2.44 -0.69 -7.72
CA VAL A 67 1.26 -1.00 -8.53
C VAL A 67 0.52 -2.20 -7.96
N GLY A 68 -0.74 -2.00 -7.57
CA GLY A 68 -1.61 -3.05 -7.02
C GLY A 68 -2.31 -3.89 -8.09
N PHE A 69 -2.35 -5.20 -7.92
CA PHE A 69 -3.00 -6.14 -8.83
C PHE A 69 -3.45 -7.42 -8.13
N THR A 70 -4.26 -8.22 -8.82
CA THR A 70 -4.56 -9.59 -8.42
C THR A 70 -3.50 -10.53 -9.00
N GLU A 71 -2.75 -11.20 -8.15
CA GLU A 71 -1.78 -12.23 -8.53
C GLU A 71 -2.45 -13.61 -8.58
N ILE A 72 -2.09 -14.43 -9.56
CA ILE A 72 -2.39 -15.87 -9.56
C ILE A 72 -1.08 -16.64 -9.51
N THR A 73 -1.02 -17.62 -8.61
CA THR A 73 0.12 -18.54 -8.48
C THR A 73 -0.07 -19.78 -9.36
N PRO A 74 0.99 -20.55 -9.67
CA PRO A 74 0.89 -21.76 -10.50
C PRO A 74 -0.08 -22.82 -9.98
N ASN A 75 -0.34 -22.84 -8.68
CA ASN A 75 -1.32 -23.73 -8.06
C ASN A 75 -2.75 -23.14 -8.01
N GLY A 76 -2.97 -22.00 -8.70
CA GLY A 76 -4.28 -21.38 -8.85
C GLY A 76 -4.73 -20.53 -7.67
N ARG A 77 -3.87 -20.27 -6.67
CA ARG A 77 -4.19 -19.38 -5.55
C ARG A 77 -4.13 -17.92 -5.97
N LEU A 78 -5.03 -17.11 -5.42
CA LEU A 78 -5.08 -15.69 -5.69
C LEU A 78 -4.54 -14.91 -4.49
N HIS A 79 -3.72 -13.88 -4.77
CA HIS A 79 -3.26 -12.91 -3.77
C HIS A 79 -3.57 -11.49 -4.22
N ASN A 80 -3.86 -10.64 -3.25
CA ASN A 80 -3.91 -9.19 -3.46
C ASN A 80 -2.48 -8.66 -3.26
N THR A 81 -1.85 -8.23 -4.35
CA THR A 81 -0.41 -8.01 -4.40
C THR A 81 -0.09 -6.59 -4.87
N ALA A 82 0.95 -6.00 -4.31
CA ALA A 82 1.58 -4.78 -4.81
C ALA A 82 2.98 -5.10 -5.35
N ALA A 83 3.25 -4.71 -6.59
CA ALA A 83 4.56 -4.80 -7.21
C ALA A 83 5.32 -3.48 -7.08
N ILE A 84 6.62 -3.55 -6.85
CA ILE A 84 7.53 -2.42 -6.95
C ILE A 84 8.23 -2.52 -8.30
N TYR A 85 7.93 -1.60 -9.20
CA TYR A 85 8.48 -1.54 -10.54
C TYR A 85 9.47 -0.39 -10.64
N HIS A 86 10.73 -0.71 -10.89
CA HIS A 86 11.85 0.22 -10.91
C HIS A 86 12.74 -0.02 -12.12
N ARG A 87 13.01 1.02 -12.90
CA ARG A 87 13.91 0.98 -14.08
C ARG A 87 13.63 -0.19 -15.02
N GLY A 88 12.34 -0.41 -15.31
CA GLY A 88 11.92 -1.44 -16.26
C GLY A 88 11.91 -2.88 -15.72
N GLY A 89 12.00 -3.09 -14.42
CA GLY A 89 11.92 -4.41 -13.80
C GLY A 89 11.16 -4.42 -12.48
N VAL A 90 10.54 -5.54 -12.16
CA VAL A 90 9.93 -5.80 -10.84
C VAL A 90 11.03 -6.13 -9.85
N ILE A 91 11.22 -5.28 -8.83
CA ILE A 91 12.27 -5.47 -7.81
C ILE A 91 11.73 -6.09 -6.51
N GLY A 92 10.41 -6.21 -6.38
CA GLY A 92 9.81 -6.84 -5.22
C GLY A 92 8.29 -6.91 -5.31
N LEU A 93 7.72 -7.77 -4.47
CA LEU A 93 6.29 -8.00 -4.32
C LEU A 93 5.93 -7.98 -2.85
N TYR A 94 4.75 -7.45 -2.55
CA TYR A 94 4.13 -7.56 -1.23
C TYR A 94 2.72 -8.13 -1.39
N ARG A 95 2.44 -9.27 -0.76
CA ARG A 95 1.11 -9.88 -0.70
C ARG A 95 0.39 -9.45 0.56
N LYS A 96 -0.84 -8.99 0.42
CA LYS A 96 -1.68 -8.54 1.53
C LYS A 96 -1.81 -9.62 2.61
N LEU A 97 -1.52 -9.25 3.87
CA LEU A 97 -1.54 -10.18 4.99
C LEU A 97 -2.96 -10.45 5.51
N TYR A 98 -3.83 -9.43 5.44
CA TYR A 98 -5.20 -9.50 5.97
C TYR A 98 -6.22 -9.24 4.86
N PRO A 99 -6.70 -10.28 4.13
CA PRO A 99 -7.82 -10.13 3.20
C PRO A 99 -9.04 -9.51 3.89
N ALA A 100 -9.60 -8.45 3.28
CA ALA A 100 -10.56 -7.57 3.98
C ALA A 100 -11.98 -8.15 4.09
N ILE A 101 -12.31 -9.15 3.26
CA ILE A 101 -13.67 -9.70 3.17
C ILE A 101 -13.69 -11.08 3.83
N ARG A 102 -14.70 -11.34 4.67
CA ARG A 102 -14.80 -12.59 5.45
C ARG A 102 -14.76 -13.86 4.61
N LYS A 103 -15.19 -13.79 3.34
CA LYS A 103 -15.12 -14.89 2.37
C LYS A 103 -14.36 -14.41 1.13
N SER A 104 -13.20 -13.83 1.35
CA SER A 104 -12.34 -13.38 0.28
C SER A 104 -11.91 -14.54 -0.60
N VAL A 105 -11.76 -14.26 -1.89
CA VAL A 105 -11.12 -15.18 -2.84
C VAL A 105 -9.59 -15.15 -2.73
N TYR A 106 -9.04 -14.17 -2.02
CA TYR A 106 -7.61 -14.04 -1.80
C TYR A 106 -7.12 -14.88 -0.63
N GLU A 107 -6.00 -15.53 -0.81
CA GLU A 107 -5.20 -16.06 0.28
C GLU A 107 -4.31 -14.97 0.89
N ALA A 108 -4.07 -15.06 2.18
CA ALA A 108 -3.17 -14.17 2.90
C ALA A 108 -1.72 -14.35 2.44
N GLY A 109 -0.95 -13.26 2.42
CA GLY A 109 0.50 -13.32 2.38
C GLY A 109 1.06 -13.76 3.73
N ASP A 110 2.34 -14.14 3.75
CA ASP A 110 3.05 -14.64 4.92
C ASP A 110 4.41 -13.96 5.16
N GLU A 111 4.76 -12.98 4.32
CA GLU A 111 6.02 -12.25 4.39
C GLU A 111 5.80 -10.77 4.72
N ILE A 112 6.75 -10.18 5.46
CA ILE A 112 6.77 -8.76 5.83
C ILE A 112 8.11 -8.16 5.37
N PRO A 113 8.33 -8.00 4.06
CA PRO A 113 9.56 -7.47 3.51
C PRO A 113 9.63 -5.94 3.63
N VAL A 114 10.85 -5.41 3.60
CA VAL A 114 11.15 -4.02 3.31
C VAL A 114 11.92 -3.91 2.01
N PHE A 115 11.77 -2.79 1.33
CA PHE A 115 12.33 -2.52 0.01
C PHE A 115 13.24 -1.29 0.07
N GLU A 116 14.18 -1.20 -0.86
CA GLU A 116 15.11 -0.09 -0.94
C GLU A 116 15.14 0.48 -2.37
N VAL A 117 14.99 1.80 -2.47
CA VAL A 117 15.16 2.56 -3.72
C VAL A 117 15.98 3.80 -3.40
N GLY A 118 17.16 3.89 -3.99
CA GLY A 118 18.10 4.93 -3.64
C GLY A 118 18.46 4.88 -2.15
N ALA A 119 18.25 5.98 -1.45
CA ALA A 119 18.46 6.07 0.00
C ALA A 119 17.20 5.75 0.83
N LEU A 120 16.04 5.59 0.19
CA LEU A 120 14.79 5.31 0.90
C LEU A 120 14.64 3.82 1.17
N LYS A 121 14.41 3.46 2.43
CA LYS A 121 13.98 2.15 2.87
C LYS A 121 12.52 2.21 3.29
N PHE A 122 11.65 1.38 2.70
CA PHE A 122 10.22 1.48 2.92
C PHE A 122 9.53 0.12 3.02
N GLY A 123 8.37 0.13 3.66
CA GLY A 123 7.45 -0.98 3.69
C GLY A 123 6.18 -0.71 2.89
N ILE A 124 5.43 -1.77 2.60
CA ILE A 124 4.09 -1.70 2.01
C ILE A 124 3.12 -2.41 2.93
N VAL A 125 1.98 -1.76 3.22
CA VAL A 125 0.85 -2.35 3.93
C VAL A 125 -0.42 -2.08 3.13
N ILE A 126 -1.07 -3.12 2.62
CA ILE A 126 -2.22 -2.95 1.73
C ILE A 126 -3.50 -2.77 2.53
N CYS A 127 -4.09 -1.57 2.46
CA CYS A 127 -5.42 -1.23 2.98
C CYS A 127 -5.64 -1.71 4.44
N LEU A 128 -6.38 -2.81 4.65
CA LEU A 128 -6.69 -3.38 5.96
C LEU A 128 -5.45 -3.76 6.78
N ASP A 129 -4.33 -4.10 6.15
CA ASP A 129 -3.09 -4.41 6.86
C ASP A 129 -2.66 -3.25 7.76
N SER A 130 -2.93 -2.01 7.35
CA SER A 130 -2.61 -0.81 8.14
C SER A 130 -3.36 -0.74 9.47
N ASN A 131 -4.51 -1.42 9.61
CA ASN A 131 -5.29 -1.44 10.85
C ASN A 131 -4.61 -2.28 11.94
N TYR A 132 -3.72 -3.19 11.56
CA TYR A 132 -2.94 -4.01 12.47
C TYR A 132 -1.59 -3.35 12.73
N LEU A 133 -1.13 -3.36 13.96
CA LEU A 133 0.10 -2.65 14.35
C LEU A 133 1.37 -3.41 13.94
N GLU A 134 1.28 -4.73 13.84
CA GLU A 134 2.42 -5.62 13.69
C GLU A 134 3.18 -5.43 12.38
N PRO A 135 2.54 -5.39 11.19
CA PRO A 135 3.26 -5.23 9.93
C PRO A 135 4.09 -3.94 9.91
N ALA A 136 3.47 -2.81 10.28
CA ALA A 136 4.16 -1.51 10.33
C ALA A 136 5.32 -1.51 11.33
N ARG A 137 5.12 -2.10 12.51
CA ARG A 137 6.13 -2.21 13.55
C ARG A 137 7.32 -3.05 13.12
N ILE A 138 7.07 -4.18 12.46
CA ILE A 138 8.11 -5.08 11.96
C ILE A 138 8.93 -4.40 10.86
N MET A 139 8.27 -3.73 9.91
CA MET A 139 8.95 -2.99 8.83
C MET A 139 9.82 -1.85 9.37
N ALA A 140 9.30 -1.08 10.33
CA ALA A 140 10.08 -0.02 10.99
C ALA A 140 11.29 -0.60 11.75
N ALA A 141 11.12 -1.72 12.46
CA ALA A 141 12.23 -2.40 13.14
C ALA A 141 13.30 -2.95 12.16
N GLN A 142 12.90 -3.23 10.91
CA GLN A 142 13.83 -3.57 9.82
C GLN A 142 14.48 -2.33 9.18
N GLY A 143 14.13 -1.12 9.64
CA GLY A 143 14.72 0.15 9.22
C GLY A 143 13.94 0.91 8.15
N ALA A 144 12.68 0.55 7.88
CA ALA A 144 11.84 1.36 7.02
C ALA A 144 11.61 2.76 7.63
N THR A 145 11.73 3.80 6.81
CA THR A 145 11.46 5.20 7.18
C THR A 145 10.14 5.70 6.58
N ALA A 146 9.55 4.94 5.65
CA ALA A 146 8.27 5.22 5.06
C ALA A 146 7.42 3.94 4.92
N LEU A 147 6.10 4.09 4.99
CA LEU A 147 5.11 3.06 4.69
C LEU A 147 4.21 3.55 3.56
N PHE A 148 4.14 2.80 2.49
CA PHE A 148 3.17 3.01 1.42
C PHE A 148 1.94 2.15 1.66
N VAL A 149 0.75 2.76 1.48
CA VAL A 149 -0.54 2.14 1.82
C VAL A 149 -1.47 2.14 0.61
N PRO A 150 -1.24 1.27 -0.39
CA PRO A 150 -2.22 1.05 -1.45
C PRO A 150 -3.57 0.66 -0.85
N THR A 151 -4.64 1.35 -1.22
CA THR A 151 -5.95 1.20 -0.58
C THR A 151 -7.07 1.21 -1.62
N ASN A 152 -8.12 0.44 -1.38
CA ASN A 152 -9.35 0.49 -2.13
C ASN A 152 -10.54 0.35 -1.17
N ASN A 153 -11.08 1.49 -0.75
CA ASN A 153 -12.26 1.59 0.12
C ASN A 153 -13.58 1.68 -0.69
N GLY A 154 -13.61 1.14 -1.91
CA GLY A 154 -14.81 1.03 -2.72
C GLY A 154 -15.79 0.02 -2.11
N LEU A 155 -16.96 0.50 -1.68
CA LEU A 155 -18.03 -0.30 -1.10
C LEU A 155 -19.34 -0.09 -1.87
N PRO A 156 -20.27 -1.08 -1.83
CA PRO A 156 -21.64 -0.86 -2.26
C PRO A 156 -22.24 0.41 -1.65
N ALA A 157 -23.00 1.16 -2.41
CA ALA A 157 -23.45 2.51 -2.04
C ALA A 157 -24.14 2.57 -0.67
N GLU A 158 -24.89 1.50 -0.32
CA GLU A 158 -25.60 1.37 0.97
C GLU A 158 -24.66 1.12 2.17
N LYS A 159 -23.39 0.76 1.91
CA LYS A 159 -22.34 0.52 2.92
C LYS A 159 -21.25 1.57 2.92
N ALA A 160 -21.24 2.44 1.90
CA ALA A 160 -20.22 3.46 1.77
C ALA A 160 -20.43 4.56 2.82
N ASP A 161 -19.42 4.79 3.65
CA ASP A 161 -19.44 5.80 4.72
C ASP A 161 -18.16 6.65 4.67
N CYS A 162 -18.31 7.95 4.77
CA CYS A 162 -17.17 8.86 4.89
C CYS A 162 -16.39 8.69 6.22
N ALA A 163 -16.96 8.03 7.21
CA ALA A 163 -16.28 7.66 8.46
C ALA A 163 -15.05 6.77 8.20
N LEU A 164 -15.05 5.98 7.11
CA LEU A 164 -13.87 5.19 6.71
C LEU A 164 -12.65 6.08 6.44
N CYS A 165 -12.85 7.27 5.86
CA CYS A 165 -11.75 8.22 5.64
C CYS A 165 -11.16 8.72 6.96
N VAL A 166 -12.02 8.95 7.97
CA VAL A 166 -11.58 9.38 9.31
C VAL A 166 -10.82 8.25 9.98
N GLN A 167 -11.34 7.03 9.92
CA GLN A 167 -10.69 5.85 10.47
C GLN A 167 -9.32 5.62 9.81
N ALA A 168 -9.24 5.65 8.49
CA ALA A 168 -7.98 5.49 7.76
C ALA A 168 -6.95 6.53 8.18
N ARG A 169 -7.36 7.80 8.29
CA ARG A 169 -6.48 8.89 8.74
C ARG A 169 -5.97 8.68 10.16
N ASN A 170 -6.83 8.28 11.09
CA ASN A 170 -6.44 8.01 12.47
C ASN A 170 -5.43 6.85 12.55
N VAL A 171 -5.64 5.82 11.73
CA VAL A 171 -4.71 4.69 11.62
C VAL A 171 -3.36 5.13 11.05
N ASP A 172 -3.35 5.93 9.97
CA ASP A 172 -2.11 6.44 9.37
C ASP A 172 -1.30 7.26 10.38
N ILE A 173 -1.97 8.15 11.14
CA ILE A 173 -1.32 8.94 12.19
C ILE A 173 -0.74 8.02 13.28
N ALA A 174 -1.50 7.01 13.71
CA ALA A 174 -1.02 6.07 14.71
C ALA A 174 0.24 5.32 14.22
N ARG A 175 0.21 4.78 12.99
CA ARG A 175 1.37 4.06 12.41
C ARG A 175 2.58 4.97 12.24
N ALA A 176 2.37 6.22 11.85
CA ALA A 176 3.44 7.21 11.72
C ALA A 176 4.12 7.47 13.08
N VAL A 177 3.34 7.86 14.08
CA VAL A 177 3.85 8.25 15.41
C VAL A 177 4.45 7.07 16.17
N GLU A 178 3.79 5.91 16.18
CA GLU A 178 4.26 4.71 16.88
C GLU A 178 5.60 4.19 16.37
N ASN A 179 5.88 4.40 15.08
CA ASN A 179 7.02 3.82 14.40
C ASN A 179 8.04 4.86 13.91
N THR A 180 7.73 6.15 14.06
CA THR A 180 8.56 7.27 13.58
C THR A 180 8.86 7.15 12.08
N VAL A 181 7.82 6.91 11.29
CA VAL A 181 7.87 6.73 9.84
C VAL A 181 6.88 7.65 9.13
N SER A 182 7.17 8.03 7.89
CA SER A 182 6.15 8.66 7.04
C SER A 182 5.12 7.63 6.58
N VAL A 183 3.85 8.01 6.46
CA VAL A 183 2.78 7.14 5.92
C VAL A 183 2.16 7.80 4.71
N ILE A 184 2.20 7.10 3.57
CA ILE A 184 1.73 7.57 2.26
C ILE A 184 0.61 6.64 1.80
N ARG A 185 -0.64 7.09 1.91
CA ARG A 185 -1.82 6.32 1.47
C ARG A 185 -2.27 6.78 0.10
N ALA A 186 -2.47 5.81 -0.81
CA ALA A 186 -3.12 6.00 -2.09
C ALA A 186 -4.42 5.17 -2.13
N ASP A 187 -5.58 5.84 -2.14
CA ASP A 187 -6.90 5.21 -2.13
C ASP A 187 -7.68 5.58 -3.38
N VAL A 188 -8.50 4.67 -3.88
CA VAL A 188 -9.45 4.97 -4.94
C VAL A 188 -10.46 6.01 -4.48
N ALA A 189 -10.92 6.86 -5.39
CA ALA A 189 -11.95 7.85 -5.11
C ALA A 189 -12.96 7.93 -6.26
N GLY A 190 -14.23 8.18 -5.93
CA GLY A 190 -15.28 8.35 -6.92
C GLY A 190 -16.41 7.33 -6.81
N ARG A 191 -17.14 7.17 -7.91
CA ARG A 191 -18.33 6.31 -8.00
C ARG A 191 -18.29 5.50 -9.28
N THR A 192 -18.66 4.24 -9.17
CA THR A 192 -19.04 3.38 -10.30
C THR A 192 -20.55 3.07 -10.19
N GLU A 193 -21.08 2.24 -11.08
CA GLU A 193 -22.47 1.77 -10.98
C GLU A 193 -22.76 1.02 -9.67
N SER A 194 -21.77 0.30 -9.14
CA SER A 194 -21.94 -0.61 -8.00
C SER A 194 -21.20 -0.16 -6.73
N LEU A 195 -20.17 0.67 -6.84
CA LEU A 195 -19.29 1.00 -5.73
C LEU A 195 -19.13 2.52 -5.56
N VAL A 196 -18.96 2.93 -4.31
CA VAL A 196 -18.60 4.29 -3.93
C VAL A 196 -17.36 4.25 -3.03
N SER A 197 -16.34 5.05 -3.36
CA SER A 197 -15.23 5.34 -2.47
C SER A 197 -15.11 6.84 -2.24
N TYR A 198 -15.11 7.25 -0.99
CA TYR A 198 -14.92 8.66 -0.65
C TYR A 198 -13.48 9.14 -0.86
N GLY A 199 -12.51 8.21 -0.93
CA GLY A 199 -11.09 8.50 -1.04
C GLY A 199 -10.47 8.93 0.29
N SER A 200 -9.49 8.17 0.76
CA SER A 200 -8.76 8.44 2.01
C SER A 200 -7.29 8.78 1.78
N SER A 201 -6.87 9.02 0.53
CA SER A 201 -5.49 9.34 0.22
C SER A 201 -4.95 10.48 1.06
N GLY A 202 -3.70 10.36 1.47
CA GLY A 202 -3.05 11.36 2.29
C GLY A 202 -1.63 10.99 2.66
N ILE A 203 -0.91 11.98 3.15
CA ILE A 203 0.49 11.87 3.57
C ILE A 203 0.60 12.38 5.00
N VAL A 204 1.20 11.56 5.86
CA VAL A 204 1.43 11.86 7.28
C VAL A 204 2.92 11.73 7.54
N ASP A 205 3.50 12.73 8.21
CA ASP A 205 4.91 12.71 8.59
C ASP A 205 5.17 11.86 9.85
N PRO A 206 6.43 11.59 10.21
CA PRO A 206 6.78 10.78 11.38
C PRO A 206 6.32 11.37 12.73
N ASP A 207 5.96 12.63 12.79
CA ASP A 207 5.40 13.31 13.98
C ASP A 207 3.87 13.23 14.03
N GLY A 208 3.22 12.63 13.03
CA GLY A 208 1.77 12.52 12.91
C GLY A 208 1.10 13.74 12.30
N MET A 209 1.87 14.68 11.74
CA MET A 209 1.32 15.83 11.03
C MET A 209 0.80 15.41 9.67
N VAL A 210 -0.43 15.78 9.35
CA VAL A 210 -1.01 15.55 8.02
C VAL A 210 -0.46 16.58 7.06
N LEU A 211 0.46 16.17 6.18
CA LEU A 211 1.08 17.03 5.19
C LEU A 211 0.15 17.29 4.00
N ALA A 212 -0.60 16.28 3.59
CA ALA A 212 -1.54 16.37 2.49
C ALA A 212 -2.75 15.45 2.69
N SER A 213 -3.91 15.86 2.19
CA SER A 213 -5.15 15.08 2.17
C SER A 213 -5.87 15.29 0.86
N ALA A 214 -6.27 14.23 0.20
CA ALA A 214 -7.02 14.29 -1.05
C ALA A 214 -8.46 14.80 -0.85
N ARG A 215 -8.99 15.37 -1.90
CA ARG A 215 -10.41 15.73 -2.00
C ARG A 215 -11.26 14.47 -2.04
N LYS A 216 -12.40 14.52 -1.39
CA LYS A 216 -13.33 13.38 -1.37
C LYS A 216 -14.05 13.23 -2.72
N LEU A 217 -14.29 11.99 -3.11
CA LEU A 217 -15.05 11.61 -4.31
C LEU A 217 -14.47 12.18 -5.62
N SER A 218 -13.19 12.52 -5.64
CA SER A 218 -12.53 13.17 -6.75
C SER A 218 -11.11 12.64 -6.89
N GLU A 219 -10.63 12.58 -8.12
CA GLU A 219 -9.22 12.38 -8.40
C GLU A 219 -8.38 13.48 -7.79
N ASP A 220 -7.23 13.09 -7.25
CA ASP A 220 -6.25 14.00 -6.69
C ASP A 220 -4.85 13.41 -6.79
N PHE A 221 -3.83 14.26 -6.76
CA PHE A 221 -2.44 13.88 -6.80
C PHE A 221 -1.70 14.61 -5.67
N LEU A 222 -1.23 13.84 -4.70
CA LEU A 222 -0.58 14.38 -3.50
C LEU A 222 0.92 14.17 -3.58
N VAL A 223 1.67 15.19 -3.20
CA VAL A 223 3.13 15.17 -3.20
C VAL A 223 3.65 15.66 -1.86
N ALA A 224 4.67 15.01 -1.33
CA ALA A 224 5.46 15.49 -0.21
C ALA A 224 6.87 14.89 -0.26
N ASP A 225 7.81 15.60 0.31
CA ASP A 225 9.13 15.05 0.62
C ASP A 225 9.05 14.13 1.83
N THR A 226 9.81 13.04 1.80
CA THR A 226 9.93 12.10 2.92
C THR A 226 11.37 11.93 3.34
N GLU A 227 11.59 11.67 4.62
CA GLU A 227 12.93 11.45 5.14
C GLU A 227 13.42 10.05 4.80
N THR A 228 14.66 9.97 4.36
CA THR A 228 15.34 8.70 4.03
C THR A 228 16.17 8.16 5.18
N THR A 229 16.45 8.99 6.18
CA THR A 229 17.23 8.59 7.36
C THR A 229 16.29 8.33 8.54
N PRO A 230 16.45 7.21 9.26
CA PRO A 230 15.68 6.97 10.48
C PRO A 230 15.86 8.12 11.48
N ARG A 231 14.75 8.63 11.97
CA ARG A 231 14.77 9.66 13.05
C ARG A 231 14.84 9.01 14.41
N GLU A 232 15.61 9.62 15.32
CA GLU A 232 15.44 9.36 16.74
C GLU A 232 14.06 9.87 17.19
N PRO A 233 13.31 9.05 17.94
CA PRO A 233 12.00 9.46 18.44
C PRO A 233 12.10 10.75 19.26
N ARG A 234 11.29 11.75 18.94
CA ARG A 234 11.19 12.96 19.77
C ARG A 234 10.80 12.54 21.20
N ARG A 235 11.43 13.16 22.21
CA ARG A 235 11.17 12.94 23.65
C ARG A 235 11.55 11.56 24.20
N GLY A 236 12.49 10.84 23.59
CA GLY A 236 12.93 9.53 24.11
C GLY A 236 11.81 8.47 24.13
N TRP A 237 10.76 8.68 23.38
CA TRP A 237 9.74 7.67 23.14
C TRP A 237 10.34 6.62 22.21
N ASN A 238 11.02 5.74 22.87
CA ASN A 238 11.71 4.69 22.19
C ASN A 238 10.66 3.66 21.76
N ALA A 239 10.40 3.56 20.47
CA ALA A 239 9.76 2.37 19.90
C ALA A 239 10.67 1.14 20.05
N SER A 240 11.85 1.30 20.67
CA SER A 240 12.70 0.19 21.03
C SER A 240 11.87 -0.78 21.84
N THR A 241 11.72 -1.89 21.29
CA THR A 241 11.10 -3.08 21.79
C THR A 241 11.52 -3.31 23.25
N ASN A 242 10.62 -3.01 24.19
CA ASN A 242 10.78 -3.60 25.51
C ASN A 242 10.70 -5.12 25.30
N SER A 243 11.86 -5.77 25.39
CA SER A 243 11.99 -7.19 25.09
C SER A 243 11.05 -8.07 25.93
N SER A 244 10.65 -7.61 27.13
CA SER A 244 9.69 -8.29 27.99
C SER A 244 8.28 -8.24 27.42
N VAL A 245 7.84 -7.08 26.89
CA VAL A 245 6.52 -6.96 26.24
C VAL A 245 6.44 -7.81 24.99
N MET A 246 7.48 -7.80 24.16
CA MET A 246 7.51 -8.62 22.95
C MET A 246 7.54 -10.12 23.25
N LYS A 247 8.25 -10.53 24.31
CA LYS A 247 8.26 -11.94 24.75
C LYS A 247 6.87 -12.37 25.23
N GLU A 248 6.19 -11.52 26.00
CA GLU A 248 4.84 -11.82 26.49
C GLU A 248 3.84 -11.86 25.34
N TYR A 249 3.91 -10.91 24.39
CA TYR A 249 3.09 -10.94 23.17
C TYR A 249 3.32 -12.24 22.38
N ALA A 250 4.58 -12.57 22.08
CA ALA A 250 4.92 -13.80 21.39
C ALA A 250 4.44 -15.06 22.11
N ARG A 251 4.45 -15.07 23.46
CA ARG A 251 3.92 -16.18 24.27
C ARG A 251 2.41 -16.33 24.08
N LEU A 252 1.67 -15.21 24.09
CA LEU A 252 0.21 -15.21 24.00
C LEU A 252 -0.32 -15.60 22.61
N VAL A 253 0.45 -15.30 21.55
CA VAL A 253 0.02 -15.57 20.15
C VAL A 253 0.56 -16.88 19.56
N ARG A 254 1.35 -17.66 20.34
CA ARG A 254 1.90 -18.95 19.85
C ARG A 254 0.83 -20.02 19.63
N ASP A 255 -0.31 -19.88 20.29
CA ASP A 255 -1.38 -20.88 20.32
C ASP A 255 -2.62 -20.42 19.53
N VAL A 256 -2.51 -19.34 18.73
CA VAL A 256 -3.54 -18.79 17.84
C VAL A 256 -3.23 -19.15 16.40
#